data_3454971d657f4a85355123c91472d220
#
_entry.id   3454971d657f4a85355123c91472d220
#
_cell.length_a   1.000
_cell.length_b   1.000
_cell.length_c   1.000
_cell.angle_alpha   90.00
_cell.angle_beta   90.00
_cell.angle_gamma   90.00
#
_symmetry.space_group_name_H-M   'P 1'
#
loop_
_entity.id
_entity.type
_entity.pdbx_description
1 polymer ?
#
loop_
_entity_poly.entity_id
_entity_poly.type
_entity_poly.pdbx_seq_one_letter_code
_entity_poly.pdbx_strand_id
1 'polypeptide(L)'
;MDQFSTLTEQEFTTFAMTHPAGNFLETPEMKHLLERRGWHCEYVGVKREGQLIAACILSKKKVKIGYAFDIDGGILMDYTDKKCIEAFFTGLKKYVKKNDGLYLTFTPNKQICLRDFNGGEVEKVNQETFDYFTSIGFEHQGFDVHNFDGAPRWLFVKDMAGLTEEDLWKSYGKDAKYDIKKTWEYGVTTRELRYEELPLFKKLTEETSARRNFEDKDLAYYQAVYEEFGERAKFMVAELNFATYLENLHEKLRKLQETLNEVNEALIANPKSR
;
A
#
# COMPACT_ATOMS: atom_id res chain seq x y z
N MET A 1 -1.15 5.41 35.49
CA MET A 1 0.16 4.81 35.07
C MET A 1 -0.04 4.13 33.75
N ASP A 2 0.92 4.27 32.84
CA ASP A 2 0.87 3.61 31.54
C ASP A 2 1.21 2.13 31.70
N GLN A 3 0.33 1.24 31.24
CA GLN A 3 0.46 -0.20 31.44
C GLN A 3 0.42 -0.93 30.08
N PHE A 4 1.50 -1.66 29.78
CA PHE A 4 1.56 -2.55 28.61
C PHE A 4 0.77 -3.85 28.90
N SER A 5 -0.04 -4.28 27.92
CA SER A 5 -0.83 -5.53 28.02
C SER A 5 -1.14 -6.10 26.64
N THR A 6 -1.51 -7.37 26.61
CA THR A 6 -2.23 -7.96 25.48
C THR A 6 -3.65 -7.40 25.45
N LEU A 7 -4.22 -7.33 24.25
CA LEU A 7 -5.54 -6.76 23.99
C LEU A 7 -6.47 -7.82 23.40
N THR A 8 -7.75 -7.63 23.60
CA THR A 8 -8.77 -8.36 22.82
C THR A 8 -8.86 -7.78 21.41
N GLU A 9 -9.36 -8.56 20.47
CA GLU A 9 -9.60 -8.12 19.09
C GLU A 9 -10.54 -6.92 19.06
N GLN A 10 -11.58 -6.90 19.89
CA GLN A 10 -12.52 -5.80 19.94
C GLN A 10 -11.87 -4.48 20.42
N GLU A 11 -11.02 -4.53 21.44
CA GLU A 11 -10.28 -3.36 21.93
C GLU A 11 -9.35 -2.81 20.85
N PHE A 12 -8.60 -3.71 20.21
CA PHE A 12 -7.69 -3.34 19.13
C PHE A 12 -8.43 -2.74 17.94
N THR A 13 -9.46 -3.42 17.44
CA THR A 13 -10.22 -2.97 16.26
C THR A 13 -10.85 -1.60 16.49
N THR A 14 -11.49 -1.40 17.64
CA THR A 14 -12.11 -0.10 17.98
C THR A 14 -11.09 1.03 17.96
N PHE A 15 -9.88 0.78 18.48
CA PHE A 15 -8.81 1.77 18.50
C PHE A 15 -8.20 1.98 17.11
N ALA A 16 -7.87 0.91 16.39
CA ALA A 16 -7.21 0.98 15.09
C ALA A 16 -8.06 1.67 14.02
N MET A 17 -9.37 1.43 14.00
CA MET A 17 -10.29 2.06 13.05
C MET A 17 -10.42 3.57 13.21
N THR A 18 -10.18 4.10 14.41
CA THR A 18 -10.31 5.53 14.71
C THR A 18 -8.96 6.25 14.78
N HIS A 19 -7.86 5.51 14.78
CA HIS A 19 -6.52 6.09 14.92
C HIS A 19 -6.07 6.76 13.60
N PRO A 20 -5.54 7.99 13.63
CA PRO A 20 -5.12 8.71 12.39
C PRO A 20 -4.06 7.99 11.56
N ALA A 21 -3.20 7.18 12.20
CA ALA A 21 -2.18 6.36 11.53
C ALA A 21 -2.68 4.93 11.21
N GLY A 22 -4.00 4.68 11.33
CA GLY A 22 -4.60 3.39 10.98
C GLY A 22 -4.28 3.02 9.53
N ASN A 23 -3.92 1.75 9.31
CA ASN A 23 -3.58 1.24 7.98
C ASN A 23 -3.97 -0.24 7.87
N PHE A 24 -3.93 -0.79 6.65
CA PHE A 24 -4.39 -2.15 6.40
C PHE A 24 -3.53 -3.24 7.07
N LEU A 25 -2.26 -2.96 7.39
CA LEU A 25 -1.37 -3.88 8.11
C LEU A 25 -1.74 -4.02 9.58
N GLU A 26 -2.44 -3.02 10.14
CA GLU A 26 -2.91 -2.98 11.51
C GLU A 26 -4.43 -3.23 11.57
N THR A 27 -4.87 -4.36 11.00
CA THR A 27 -6.28 -4.78 10.97
C THR A 27 -6.44 -6.24 11.40
N PRO A 28 -7.61 -6.66 11.91
CA PRO A 28 -7.88 -8.06 12.22
C PRO A 28 -7.68 -8.98 11.01
N GLU A 29 -8.04 -8.53 9.81
CA GLU A 29 -7.88 -9.28 8.58
C GLU A 29 -6.41 -9.56 8.28
N MET A 30 -5.53 -8.59 8.52
CA MET A 30 -4.09 -8.81 8.36
C MET A 30 -3.56 -9.81 9.39
N LYS A 31 -4.01 -9.72 10.65
CA LYS A 31 -3.64 -10.72 11.66
C LYS A 31 -4.04 -12.12 11.21
N HIS A 32 -5.29 -12.32 10.76
CA HIS A 32 -5.77 -13.62 10.27
C HIS A 32 -4.96 -14.10 9.07
N LEU A 33 -4.66 -13.21 8.13
CA LEU A 33 -3.79 -13.52 6.97
C LEU A 33 -2.40 -14.00 7.40
N LEU A 34 -1.78 -13.33 8.38
CA LEU A 34 -0.49 -13.73 8.94
C LEU A 34 -0.57 -15.09 9.62
N GLU A 35 -1.63 -15.35 10.40
CA GLU A 35 -1.86 -16.64 11.06
C GLU A 35 -2.03 -17.79 10.06
N ARG A 36 -2.76 -17.57 8.96
CA ARG A 36 -2.85 -18.54 7.84
C ARG A 36 -1.49 -18.83 7.20
N ARG A 37 -0.55 -17.90 7.29
CA ARG A 37 0.84 -18.05 6.79
C ARG A 37 1.80 -18.63 7.83
N GLY A 38 1.27 -19.11 8.97
CA GLY A 38 2.03 -19.78 10.03
C GLY A 38 2.75 -18.85 11.00
N TRP A 39 2.34 -17.58 11.07
CA TRP A 39 2.72 -16.67 12.14
C TRP A 39 1.82 -16.86 13.36
N HIS A 40 2.34 -16.58 14.54
CA HIS A 40 1.52 -16.40 15.73
C HIS A 40 1.39 -14.91 16.01
N CYS A 41 0.17 -14.40 16.05
CA CYS A 41 -0.08 -12.97 16.18
C CYS A 41 -0.89 -12.66 17.43
N GLU A 42 -0.53 -11.57 18.08
CA GLU A 42 -1.24 -11.05 19.26
C GLU A 42 -1.43 -9.55 19.09
N TYR A 43 -2.53 -9.04 19.62
CA TYR A 43 -2.71 -7.62 19.78
C TYR A 43 -2.08 -7.19 21.10
N VAL A 44 -1.21 -6.19 21.04
CA VAL A 44 -0.55 -5.63 22.22
C VAL A 44 -0.70 -4.11 22.23
N GLY A 45 -0.66 -3.52 23.42
CA GLY A 45 -0.82 -2.09 23.53
C GLY A 45 -0.51 -1.54 24.91
N VAL A 46 -0.67 -0.23 25.04
CA VAL A 46 -0.54 0.51 26.30
C VAL A 46 -1.85 1.18 26.66
N LYS A 47 -2.28 0.99 27.89
CA LYS A 47 -3.42 1.67 28.48
C LYS A 47 -2.96 2.70 29.52
N ARG A 48 -3.53 3.90 29.46
CA ARG A 48 -3.40 4.98 30.43
C ARG A 48 -4.75 5.20 31.09
N GLU A 49 -4.83 4.98 32.41
CA GLU A 49 -6.09 5.12 33.17
C GLU A 49 -7.26 4.32 32.56
N GLY A 50 -6.94 3.14 32.03
CA GLY A 50 -7.91 2.26 31.39
C GLY A 50 -8.19 2.55 29.90
N GLN A 51 -7.76 3.69 29.36
CA GLN A 51 -7.91 4.02 27.94
C GLN A 51 -6.72 3.54 27.13
N LEU A 52 -6.98 2.92 26.00
CA LEU A 52 -5.95 2.49 25.05
C LEU A 52 -5.35 3.71 24.35
N ILE A 53 -4.03 3.85 24.40
CA ILE A 53 -3.26 4.97 23.82
C ILE A 53 -2.20 4.53 22.83
N ALA A 54 -1.90 3.24 22.77
CA ALA A 54 -1.03 2.65 21.78
C ALA A 54 -1.42 1.20 21.53
N ALA A 55 -1.36 0.75 20.28
CA ALA A 55 -1.63 -0.64 19.91
C ALA A 55 -0.89 -1.04 18.62
N CYS A 56 -0.60 -2.33 18.48
CA CYS A 56 -0.15 -2.93 17.23
C CYS A 56 -0.43 -4.44 17.20
N ILE A 57 -0.29 -5.02 16.01
CA ILE A 57 -0.17 -6.46 15.82
C ILE A 57 1.29 -6.86 16.05
N LEU A 58 1.52 -7.69 17.05
CA LEU A 58 2.80 -8.32 17.33
C LEU A 58 2.80 -9.73 16.77
N SER A 59 3.56 -9.96 15.71
CA SER A 59 3.71 -11.28 15.12
C SER A 59 4.99 -11.96 15.59
N LYS A 60 4.96 -13.30 15.67
CA LYS A 60 6.15 -14.10 15.97
C LYS A 60 6.19 -15.36 15.13
N LYS A 61 7.39 -15.79 14.76
CA LYS A 61 7.65 -17.01 14.04
C LYS A 61 8.77 -17.80 14.69
N LYS A 62 8.60 -19.12 14.80
CA LYS A 62 9.64 -20.00 15.35
C LYS A 62 10.85 -20.02 14.43
N VAL A 63 12.02 -19.84 14.99
CA VAL A 63 13.31 -20.01 14.33
C VAL A 63 14.07 -21.17 14.99
N LYS A 64 15.31 -21.45 14.58
CA LYS A 64 16.08 -22.59 15.09
C LYS A 64 16.12 -22.66 16.63
N ILE A 65 16.29 -21.50 17.27
CA ILE A 65 16.36 -21.38 18.73
C ILE A 65 15.46 -20.19 19.13
N GLY A 66 14.26 -20.47 19.70
CA GLY A 66 13.34 -19.40 20.15
C GLY A 66 12.48 -18.82 19.04
N TYR A 67 12.13 -17.55 19.15
CA TYR A 67 11.21 -16.84 18.24
C TYR A 67 11.81 -15.54 17.75
N ALA A 68 11.58 -15.25 16.46
CA ALA A 68 11.70 -13.92 15.87
C ALA A 68 10.37 -13.20 16.02
N PHE A 69 10.41 -11.97 16.55
CA PHE A 69 9.24 -11.11 16.68
C PHE A 69 9.29 -9.99 15.67
N ASP A 70 8.12 -9.56 15.20
CA ASP A 70 8.01 -8.51 14.18
C ASP A 70 6.77 -7.64 14.36
N ILE A 71 6.90 -6.34 14.04
CA ILE A 71 5.82 -5.37 13.92
C ILE A 71 5.98 -4.68 12.56
N ASP A 72 5.19 -5.10 11.58
CA ASP A 72 5.32 -4.64 10.19
C ASP A 72 4.49 -3.38 9.90
N GLY A 73 3.27 -3.28 10.44
CA GLY A 73 2.35 -2.16 10.20
C GLY A 73 2.64 -0.88 10.97
N GLY A 74 3.68 -0.87 11.78
CA GLY A 74 3.99 0.19 12.72
C GLY A 74 3.25 0.04 14.05
N ILE A 75 3.35 1.03 14.89
CA ILE A 75 2.63 1.09 16.16
C ILE A 75 1.67 2.27 16.08
N LEU A 76 0.40 2.01 16.27
CA LEU A 76 -0.63 3.05 16.33
C LEU A 76 -0.48 3.79 17.67
N MET A 77 0.25 4.89 17.67
CA MET A 77 0.52 5.73 18.84
C MET A 77 0.85 7.16 18.46
N ASP A 78 0.79 8.04 19.44
CA ASP A 78 1.40 9.37 19.31
C ASP A 78 2.91 9.28 19.59
N TYR A 79 3.72 9.37 18.54
CA TYR A 79 5.18 9.34 18.62
C TYR A 79 5.80 10.59 19.26
N THR A 80 5.00 11.57 19.70
CA THR A 80 5.46 12.71 20.52
C THR A 80 5.31 12.45 22.02
N ASP A 81 4.48 11.48 22.42
CA ASP A 81 4.30 11.07 23.81
C ASP A 81 5.42 10.14 24.27
N LYS A 82 6.53 10.72 24.72
CA LYS A 82 7.71 9.97 25.21
C LYS A 82 7.39 8.98 26.31
N LYS A 83 6.40 9.29 27.19
CA LYS A 83 5.99 8.37 28.26
C LYS A 83 5.30 7.14 27.72
N CYS A 84 4.40 7.33 26.76
CA CYS A 84 3.73 6.22 26.07
C CYS A 84 4.76 5.32 25.36
N ILE A 85 5.68 5.90 24.60
CA ILE A 85 6.74 5.16 23.89
C ILE A 85 7.61 4.36 24.86
N GLU A 86 8.07 4.97 25.95
CA GLU A 86 8.88 4.30 26.97
C GLU A 86 8.13 3.13 27.62
N ALA A 87 6.87 3.34 28.01
CA ALA A 87 6.02 2.29 28.58
C ALA A 87 5.81 1.14 27.60
N PHE A 88 5.53 1.47 26.31
CA PHE A 88 5.31 0.48 25.26
C PHE A 88 6.56 -0.38 25.07
N PHE A 89 7.70 0.20 24.74
CA PHE A 89 8.92 -0.57 24.45
C PHE A 89 9.52 -1.26 25.67
N THR A 90 9.38 -0.68 26.88
CA THR A 90 9.76 -1.37 28.11
C THR A 90 8.90 -2.61 28.34
N GLY A 91 7.60 -2.50 28.16
CA GLY A 91 6.66 -3.62 28.27
C GLY A 91 6.90 -4.66 27.20
N LEU A 92 7.04 -4.23 25.96
CA LEU A 92 7.28 -5.09 24.81
C LEU A 92 8.59 -5.90 24.96
N LYS A 93 9.69 -5.28 25.36
CA LYS A 93 10.96 -5.98 25.60
C LYS A 93 10.82 -7.07 26.66
N LYS A 94 10.11 -6.78 27.77
CA LYS A 94 9.83 -7.78 28.81
C LYS A 94 8.97 -8.91 28.27
N TYR A 95 7.96 -8.57 27.46
CA TYR A 95 7.06 -9.53 26.84
C TYR A 95 7.79 -10.47 25.87
N VAL A 96 8.59 -9.92 24.96
CA VAL A 96 9.39 -10.66 23.98
C VAL A 96 10.37 -11.60 24.70
N LYS A 97 11.08 -11.11 25.71
CA LYS A 97 12.01 -11.93 26.53
C LYS A 97 11.30 -13.07 27.26
N LYS A 98 10.11 -12.83 27.82
CA LYS A 98 9.31 -13.85 28.52
C LYS A 98 8.81 -14.94 27.57
N ASN A 99 8.67 -14.64 26.29
CA ASN A 99 8.17 -15.55 25.25
C ASN A 99 9.29 -16.10 24.34
N ASP A 100 10.50 -16.31 24.88
CA ASP A 100 11.66 -16.87 24.20
C ASP A 100 12.05 -16.12 22.90
N GLY A 101 11.82 -14.80 22.87
CA GLY A 101 12.19 -13.95 21.77
C GLY A 101 13.70 -13.71 21.70
N LEU A 102 14.28 -13.95 20.55
CA LEU A 102 15.70 -13.70 20.26
C LEU A 102 15.94 -12.26 19.82
N TYR A 103 15.08 -11.76 18.98
CA TYR A 103 15.08 -10.39 18.48
C TYR A 103 13.68 -9.91 18.14
N LEU A 104 13.54 -8.62 18.03
CA LEU A 104 12.36 -7.93 17.57
C LEU A 104 12.76 -6.98 16.46
N THR A 105 12.12 -7.11 15.31
CA THR A 105 12.14 -6.10 14.25
C THR A 105 10.86 -5.26 14.30
N PHE A 106 10.92 -4.00 13.90
CA PHE A 106 9.73 -3.22 13.66
C PHE A 106 9.96 -2.16 12.59
N THR A 107 8.95 -1.93 11.80
CA THR A 107 8.90 -0.86 10.81
C THR A 107 7.99 0.23 11.33
N PRO A 108 8.52 1.36 11.85
CA PRO A 108 7.67 2.45 12.30
C PRO A 108 7.01 3.08 11.07
N ASN A 109 5.70 2.92 10.94
CA ASN A 109 4.94 3.58 9.89
C ASN A 109 4.82 5.08 10.18
N LYS A 110 5.97 5.76 10.12
CA LYS A 110 6.10 7.18 10.45
C LYS A 110 6.86 7.90 9.34
N GLN A 111 6.26 8.97 8.84
CA GLN A 111 6.94 9.89 7.94
C GLN A 111 8.15 10.52 8.64
N ILE A 112 9.32 10.44 8.00
CA ILE A 112 10.57 11.01 8.50
C ILE A 112 10.99 12.28 7.77
N CYS A 113 10.51 12.48 6.56
CA CYS A 113 10.69 13.70 5.76
C CYS A 113 9.62 13.79 4.68
N LEU A 114 9.50 14.98 4.10
CA LEU A 114 8.63 15.22 2.96
C LEU A 114 9.44 15.84 1.81
N ARG A 115 9.22 15.36 0.60
CA ARG A 115 9.77 15.90 -0.64
C ARG A 115 8.64 16.34 -1.56
N ASP A 116 8.88 17.36 -2.36
CA ASP A 116 7.98 17.70 -3.43
C ASP A 116 8.11 16.73 -4.61
N PHE A 117 7.27 16.91 -5.62
CA PHE A 117 7.27 16.07 -6.84
C PHE A 117 8.63 16.02 -7.56
N ASN A 118 9.42 17.09 -7.48
CA ASN A 118 10.75 17.20 -8.11
C ASN A 118 11.89 16.70 -7.21
N GLY A 119 11.56 16.19 -6.01
CA GLY A 119 12.53 15.76 -5.00
C GLY A 119 13.08 16.88 -4.14
N GLY A 120 12.57 18.11 -4.27
CA GLY A 120 12.92 19.25 -3.42
C GLY A 120 12.51 19.01 -1.97
N GLU A 121 13.31 19.49 -1.03
CA GLU A 121 13.06 19.32 0.40
C GLU A 121 11.91 20.23 0.85
N VAL A 122 10.82 19.62 1.34
CA VAL A 122 9.68 20.30 1.99
C VAL A 122 9.83 20.21 3.51
N GLU A 123 10.14 19.02 4.01
CA GLU A 123 10.46 18.79 5.41
C GLU A 123 11.81 18.07 5.54
N LYS A 124 12.64 18.54 6.47
CA LYS A 124 13.92 17.89 6.78
C LYS A 124 13.74 16.53 7.40
N VAL A 125 14.75 15.69 7.23
CA VAL A 125 14.80 14.39 7.93
C VAL A 125 14.71 14.61 9.44
N ASN A 126 13.77 13.93 10.06
CA ASN A 126 13.59 13.97 11.51
C ASN A 126 14.65 13.08 12.19
N GLN A 127 15.84 13.64 12.42
CA GLN A 127 16.95 12.96 13.08
C GLN A 127 16.62 12.59 14.54
N GLU A 128 15.82 13.38 15.24
CA GLU A 128 15.43 13.12 16.62
C GLU A 128 14.73 11.75 16.78
N THR A 129 13.97 11.34 15.78
CA THR A 129 13.32 10.01 15.79
C THR A 129 14.35 8.87 15.78
N PHE A 130 15.39 8.96 14.97
CA PHE A 130 16.45 7.94 14.93
C PHE A 130 17.24 7.91 16.21
N ASP A 131 17.64 9.09 16.70
CA ASP A 131 18.40 9.23 17.94
C ASP A 131 17.64 8.67 19.13
N TYR A 132 16.33 8.91 19.18
CA TYR A 132 15.47 8.39 20.23
C TYR A 132 15.42 6.85 20.20
N PHE A 133 15.13 6.23 19.04
CA PHE A 133 15.09 4.77 18.94
C PHE A 133 16.45 4.14 19.25
N THR A 134 17.54 4.76 18.81
CA THR A 134 18.88 4.32 19.16
C THR A 134 19.11 4.39 20.68
N SER A 135 18.67 5.46 21.34
CA SER A 135 18.83 5.64 22.79
C SER A 135 18.11 4.59 23.63
N ILE A 136 17.00 4.05 23.12
CA ILE A 136 16.26 2.96 23.77
C ILE A 136 16.71 1.57 23.29
N GLY A 137 17.82 1.48 22.53
CA GLY A 137 18.53 0.25 22.17
C GLY A 137 18.02 -0.45 20.92
N PHE A 138 17.45 0.30 19.97
CA PHE A 138 17.23 -0.20 18.60
C PHE A 138 18.41 0.16 17.71
N GLU A 139 18.69 -0.72 16.76
CA GLU A 139 19.65 -0.50 15.70
C GLU A 139 18.90 -0.30 14.37
N HIS A 140 19.18 0.84 13.71
CA HIS A 140 18.60 1.11 12.41
C HIS A 140 19.29 0.28 11.33
N GLN A 141 18.53 -0.57 10.63
CA GLN A 141 19.06 -1.49 9.63
C GLN A 141 19.41 -0.81 8.28
N GLY A 142 19.29 0.50 8.21
CA GLY A 142 19.46 1.27 6.99
C GLY A 142 18.17 1.37 6.17
N PHE A 143 18.27 2.04 5.04
CA PHE A 143 17.21 2.10 4.06
C PHE A 143 17.54 1.13 2.93
N ASP A 144 16.66 0.19 2.68
CA ASP A 144 16.82 -0.70 1.53
C ASP A 144 16.63 0.09 0.23
N VAL A 145 17.67 0.07 -0.62
CA VAL A 145 17.68 0.75 -1.92
C VAL A 145 17.79 -0.23 -3.09
N HIS A 146 17.98 -1.50 -2.81
CA HIS A 146 18.26 -2.53 -3.83
C HIS A 146 17.34 -3.75 -3.71
N ASN A 147 16.83 -4.06 -2.54
CA ASN A 147 15.93 -5.17 -2.29
C ASN A 147 14.54 -4.62 -1.99
N PHE A 148 13.53 -5.28 -2.54
CA PHE A 148 12.12 -4.92 -2.32
C PHE A 148 11.48 -5.76 -1.21
N ASP A 149 12.29 -6.38 -0.35
CA ASP A 149 11.83 -7.27 0.72
C ASP A 149 11.38 -6.52 1.97
N GLY A 150 11.75 -5.25 2.07
CA GLY A 150 11.42 -4.37 3.19
C GLY A 150 10.37 -3.30 2.85
N ALA A 151 10.04 -2.48 3.83
CA ALA A 151 9.16 -1.33 3.63
C ALA A 151 9.78 -0.33 2.64
N PRO A 152 8.99 0.19 1.68
CA PRO A 152 9.51 1.13 0.70
C PRO A 152 10.01 2.41 1.38
N ARG A 153 11.21 2.83 1.02
CA ARG A 153 11.82 4.07 1.54
C ARG A 153 11.06 5.33 1.13
N TRP A 154 10.54 5.35 -0.10
CA TRP A 154 9.84 6.48 -0.67
C TRP A 154 8.46 6.04 -1.15
N LEU A 155 7.45 6.81 -0.77
CA LEU A 155 6.07 6.63 -1.20
C LEU A 155 5.60 7.91 -1.87
N PHE A 156 4.99 7.77 -3.04
CA PHE A 156 4.17 8.84 -3.62
C PHE A 156 2.77 8.72 -3.04
N VAL A 157 2.33 9.78 -2.39
CA VAL A 157 1.02 9.82 -1.73
C VAL A 157 0.17 10.91 -2.38
N LYS A 158 -1.10 10.59 -2.62
CA LYS A 158 -2.12 11.54 -3.04
C LYS A 158 -3.29 11.44 -2.07
N ASP A 159 -3.60 12.53 -1.41
CA ASP A 159 -4.81 12.61 -0.62
C ASP A 159 -6.02 12.67 -1.55
N MET A 160 -6.94 11.73 -1.36
CA MET A 160 -8.16 11.60 -2.14
C MET A 160 -9.43 11.87 -1.31
N ALA A 161 -9.26 12.15 -0.01
CA ALA A 161 -10.40 12.39 0.87
C ALA A 161 -11.23 13.60 0.39
N GLY A 162 -12.51 13.39 0.16
CA GLY A 162 -13.44 14.44 -0.26
C GLY A 162 -13.31 14.89 -1.72
N LEU A 163 -12.42 14.29 -2.53
CA LEU A 163 -12.36 14.59 -3.96
C LEU A 163 -13.49 13.89 -4.72
N THR A 164 -14.14 14.64 -5.61
CA THR A 164 -15.00 14.08 -6.65
C THR A 164 -14.16 13.49 -7.79
N GLU A 165 -14.77 12.67 -8.65
CA GLU A 165 -14.11 12.17 -9.87
C GLU A 165 -13.64 13.32 -10.77
N GLU A 166 -14.43 14.41 -10.86
CA GLU A 166 -14.06 15.61 -11.61
C GLU A 166 -12.85 16.32 -11.01
N ASP A 167 -12.79 16.43 -9.67
CA ASP A 167 -11.64 17.04 -8.98
C ASP A 167 -10.38 16.19 -9.19
N LEU A 168 -10.53 14.86 -9.08
CA LEU A 168 -9.46 13.92 -9.36
C LEU A 168 -8.94 14.09 -10.79
N TRP A 169 -9.86 14.12 -11.78
CA TRP A 169 -9.50 14.36 -13.17
C TRP A 169 -8.77 15.69 -13.39
N LYS A 170 -9.27 16.78 -12.79
CA LYS A 170 -8.62 18.11 -12.88
C LYS A 170 -7.20 18.09 -12.32
N SER A 171 -6.97 17.32 -11.26
CA SER A 171 -5.68 17.23 -10.57
C SER A 171 -4.59 16.47 -11.35
N TYR A 172 -4.93 15.70 -12.38
CA TYR A 172 -3.95 14.99 -13.20
C TYR A 172 -3.17 15.93 -14.11
N GLY A 173 -1.88 15.65 -14.27
CA GLY A 173 -1.02 16.29 -15.27
C GLY A 173 -1.45 15.99 -16.71
N LYS A 174 -0.91 16.74 -17.65
CA LYS A 174 -1.22 16.59 -19.09
C LYS A 174 -0.91 15.17 -19.59
N ASP A 175 0.23 14.62 -19.19
CA ASP A 175 0.68 13.30 -19.65
C ASP A 175 -0.24 12.19 -19.14
N ALA A 176 -0.60 12.21 -17.86
CA ALA A 176 -1.55 11.26 -17.30
C ALA A 176 -2.92 11.32 -17.99
N LYS A 177 -3.43 12.55 -18.26
CA LYS A 177 -4.68 12.72 -19.01
C LYS A 177 -4.58 12.20 -20.43
N TYR A 178 -3.43 12.40 -21.08
CA TYR A 178 -3.19 11.89 -22.43
C TYR A 178 -3.18 10.35 -22.41
N ASP A 179 -2.44 9.74 -21.51
CA ASP A 179 -2.32 8.28 -21.42
C ASP A 179 -3.68 7.62 -21.11
N ILE A 180 -4.45 8.18 -20.17
CA ILE A 180 -5.81 7.69 -19.85
C ILE A 180 -6.72 7.77 -21.09
N LYS A 181 -6.69 8.89 -21.83
CA LYS A 181 -7.48 9.01 -23.07
C LYS A 181 -7.03 8.01 -24.12
N LYS A 182 -5.74 7.75 -24.22
CA LYS A 182 -5.20 6.74 -25.15
C LYS A 182 -5.65 5.32 -24.82
N THR A 183 -5.69 4.96 -23.52
CA THR A 183 -6.22 3.65 -23.14
C THR A 183 -7.68 3.50 -23.52
N TRP A 184 -8.50 4.54 -23.37
CA TRP A 184 -9.89 4.54 -23.81
C TRP A 184 -10.03 4.41 -25.35
N GLU A 185 -9.21 5.18 -26.12
CA GLU A 185 -9.19 5.06 -27.58
C GLU A 185 -8.83 3.65 -28.05
N TYR A 186 -7.97 2.96 -27.31
CA TYR A 186 -7.55 1.59 -27.61
C TYR A 186 -8.59 0.54 -27.18
N GLY A 187 -9.65 0.95 -26.49
CA GLY A 187 -10.66 0.02 -25.99
C GLY A 187 -10.18 -0.81 -24.79
N VAL A 188 -9.24 -0.28 -24.01
CA VAL A 188 -8.84 -0.90 -22.74
C VAL A 188 -9.97 -0.73 -21.73
N THR A 189 -10.40 -1.82 -21.15
CA THR A 189 -11.37 -1.85 -20.05
C THR A 189 -10.73 -2.38 -18.78
N THR A 190 -11.22 -1.95 -17.63
CA THR A 190 -10.80 -2.44 -16.33
C THR A 190 -11.96 -3.10 -15.63
N ARG A 191 -11.72 -4.21 -14.97
CA ARG A 191 -12.74 -4.87 -14.15
C ARG A 191 -12.12 -5.52 -12.92
N GLU A 192 -12.96 -5.78 -11.93
CA GLU A 192 -12.60 -6.57 -10.77
C GLU A 192 -12.67 -8.06 -11.09
N LEU A 193 -11.72 -8.84 -10.58
CA LEU A 193 -11.71 -10.29 -10.66
C LEU A 193 -12.50 -10.89 -9.50
N ARG A 194 -13.26 -11.95 -9.80
CA ARG A 194 -13.90 -12.79 -8.78
C ARG A 194 -12.93 -13.82 -8.24
N TYR A 195 -13.29 -14.45 -7.16
CA TYR A 195 -12.46 -15.47 -6.49
C TYR A 195 -11.97 -16.57 -7.45
N GLU A 196 -12.86 -17.07 -8.30
CA GLU A 196 -12.57 -18.14 -9.26
C GLU A 196 -11.59 -17.70 -10.37
N GLU A 197 -11.40 -16.41 -10.54
CA GLU A 197 -10.51 -15.81 -11.52
C GLU A 197 -9.12 -15.47 -10.95
N LEU A 198 -8.88 -15.68 -9.65
CA LEU A 198 -7.57 -15.47 -9.03
C LEU A 198 -6.42 -16.25 -9.69
N PRO A 199 -6.63 -17.45 -10.29
CA PRO A 199 -5.60 -18.10 -11.10
C PRO A 199 -5.12 -17.24 -12.29
N LEU A 200 -6.00 -16.42 -12.90
CA LEU A 200 -5.61 -15.46 -13.92
C LEU A 200 -4.70 -14.36 -13.33
N PHE A 201 -5.08 -13.81 -12.18
CA PHE A 201 -4.25 -12.84 -11.47
C PHE A 201 -2.86 -13.39 -11.18
N LYS A 202 -2.80 -14.61 -10.60
CA LYS A 202 -1.53 -15.30 -10.32
C LYS A 202 -0.67 -15.48 -11.58
N LYS A 203 -1.27 -15.86 -12.71
CA LYS A 203 -0.54 -16.00 -13.98
C LYS A 203 0.09 -14.68 -14.42
N LEU A 204 -0.65 -13.58 -14.37
CA LEU A 204 -0.16 -12.25 -14.75
C LEU A 204 0.95 -11.75 -13.83
N THR A 205 0.83 -11.99 -12.52
CA THR A 205 1.88 -11.62 -11.55
C THR A 205 3.13 -12.46 -11.72
N GLU A 206 2.99 -13.76 -12.02
CA GLU A 206 4.10 -14.67 -12.28
C GLU A 206 4.89 -14.29 -13.54
N GLU A 207 4.22 -13.95 -14.63
CA GLU A 207 4.85 -13.44 -15.84
C GLU A 207 5.59 -12.12 -15.57
N THR A 208 5.03 -11.25 -14.73
CA THR A 208 5.65 -9.98 -14.33
C THR A 208 6.85 -10.22 -13.42
N SER A 209 6.73 -11.14 -12.46
CA SER A 209 7.78 -11.57 -11.55
C SER A 209 8.99 -12.11 -12.32
N ALA A 210 8.77 -13.02 -13.28
CA ALA A 210 9.81 -13.56 -14.14
C ALA A 210 10.53 -12.45 -14.94
N ARG A 211 9.78 -11.48 -15.47
CA ARG A 211 10.35 -10.37 -16.25
C ARG A 211 11.13 -9.37 -15.39
N ARG A 212 10.69 -9.12 -14.15
CA ARG A 212 11.23 -8.10 -13.24
C ARG A 212 12.17 -8.66 -12.20
N ASN A 213 12.32 -10.00 -12.14
CA ASN A 213 13.18 -10.72 -11.21
C ASN A 213 12.89 -10.41 -9.72
N PHE A 214 11.63 -10.58 -9.32
CA PHE A 214 11.22 -10.55 -7.91
C PHE A 214 10.47 -11.84 -7.56
N GLU A 215 10.41 -12.19 -6.28
CA GLU A 215 9.65 -13.34 -5.80
C GLU A 215 8.16 -13.03 -5.73
N ASP A 216 7.34 -13.76 -6.49
CA ASP A 216 5.89 -13.63 -6.47
C ASP A 216 5.27 -14.48 -5.34
N LYS A 217 4.10 -14.07 -4.86
CA LYS A 217 3.32 -14.86 -3.91
C LYS A 217 2.62 -16.01 -4.62
N ASP A 218 2.33 -17.08 -3.89
CA ASP A 218 1.57 -18.20 -4.41
C ASP A 218 0.06 -17.88 -4.54
N LEU A 219 -0.68 -18.74 -5.24
CA LEU A 219 -2.12 -18.57 -5.41
C LEU A 219 -2.86 -18.60 -4.06
N ALA A 220 -2.42 -19.44 -3.13
CA ALA A 220 -3.04 -19.55 -1.82
C ALA A 220 -2.96 -18.24 -1.02
N TYR A 221 -1.89 -17.47 -1.20
CA TYR A 221 -1.79 -16.13 -0.61
C TYR A 221 -2.87 -15.18 -1.15
N TYR A 222 -3.05 -15.11 -2.49
CA TYR A 222 -4.04 -14.24 -3.10
C TYR A 222 -5.47 -14.64 -2.72
N GLN A 223 -5.74 -15.94 -2.65
CA GLN A 223 -7.01 -16.48 -2.16
C GLN A 223 -7.26 -16.10 -0.70
N ALA A 224 -6.26 -16.23 0.16
CA ALA A 224 -6.36 -15.82 1.56
C ALA A 224 -6.61 -14.31 1.71
N VAL A 225 -5.94 -13.46 0.92
CA VAL A 225 -6.20 -12.02 0.90
C VAL A 225 -7.65 -11.72 0.51
N TYR A 226 -8.14 -12.38 -0.54
CA TYR A 226 -9.53 -12.20 -1.00
C TYR A 226 -10.54 -12.57 0.08
N GLU A 227 -10.32 -13.71 0.74
CA GLU A 227 -11.23 -14.23 1.77
C GLU A 227 -11.21 -13.39 3.06
N GLU A 228 -10.02 -13.00 3.54
CA GLU A 228 -9.89 -12.26 4.80
C GLU A 228 -10.33 -10.80 4.67
N PHE A 229 -9.97 -10.13 3.58
CA PHE A 229 -10.28 -8.71 3.40
C PHE A 229 -11.65 -8.45 2.76
N GLY A 230 -12.24 -9.42 2.05
CA GLY A 230 -13.53 -9.30 1.39
C GLY A 230 -13.61 -8.06 0.49
N GLU A 231 -14.64 -7.26 0.67
CA GLU A 231 -14.87 -6.02 -0.12
C GLU A 231 -13.75 -4.98 -0.04
N ARG A 232 -12.84 -5.10 0.94
CA ARG A 232 -11.71 -4.18 1.11
C ARG A 232 -10.49 -4.54 0.25
N ALA A 233 -10.44 -5.74 -0.35
CA ALA A 233 -9.40 -6.15 -1.28
C ALA A 233 -9.97 -6.24 -2.70
N LYS A 234 -9.45 -5.43 -3.62
CA LYS A 234 -9.89 -5.39 -5.01
C LYS A 234 -8.79 -5.92 -5.93
N PHE A 235 -9.06 -7.04 -6.57
CA PHE A 235 -8.17 -7.62 -7.58
C PHE A 235 -8.60 -7.10 -8.95
N MET A 236 -7.86 -6.12 -9.47
CA MET A 236 -8.20 -5.45 -10.72
C MET A 236 -7.39 -6.00 -11.89
N VAL A 237 -8.03 -6.12 -13.04
CA VAL A 237 -7.38 -6.47 -14.31
C VAL A 237 -7.73 -5.44 -15.37
N ALA A 238 -6.77 -5.10 -16.23
CA ALA A 238 -6.98 -4.34 -17.44
C ALA A 238 -6.92 -5.29 -18.64
N GLU A 239 -7.92 -5.20 -19.50
CA GLU A 239 -8.08 -6.06 -20.68
C GLU A 239 -8.14 -5.22 -21.95
N LEU A 240 -7.41 -5.65 -22.97
CA LEU A 240 -7.47 -5.06 -24.30
C LEU A 240 -8.22 -6.01 -25.25
N ASN A 241 -9.37 -5.56 -25.77
CA ASN A 241 -10.09 -6.27 -26.79
C ASN A 241 -9.62 -5.81 -28.19
N PHE A 242 -8.83 -6.65 -28.86
CA PHE A 242 -8.28 -6.32 -30.18
C PHE A 242 -9.35 -6.13 -31.25
N ALA A 243 -10.51 -6.81 -31.17
CA ALA A 243 -11.60 -6.63 -32.11
C ALA A 243 -12.20 -5.22 -31.95
N THR A 244 -12.54 -4.82 -30.75
CA THR A 244 -13.03 -3.47 -30.45
C THR A 244 -12.01 -2.40 -30.83
N TYR A 245 -10.73 -2.64 -30.57
CA TYR A 245 -9.67 -1.71 -30.97
C TYR A 245 -9.62 -1.54 -32.49
N LEU A 246 -9.71 -2.62 -33.25
CA LEU A 246 -9.72 -2.58 -34.72
C LEU A 246 -10.95 -1.84 -35.25
N GLU A 247 -12.13 -2.08 -34.69
CA GLU A 247 -13.36 -1.36 -35.02
C GLU A 247 -13.22 0.15 -34.80
N ASN A 248 -12.68 0.55 -33.66
CA ASN A 248 -12.40 1.96 -33.34
C ASN A 248 -11.42 2.60 -34.35
N LEU A 249 -10.39 1.85 -34.77
CA LEU A 249 -9.46 2.32 -35.81
C LEU A 249 -10.14 2.50 -37.18
N HIS A 250 -10.97 1.56 -37.58
CA HIS A 250 -11.70 1.66 -38.83
C HIS A 250 -12.67 2.86 -38.84
N GLU A 251 -13.38 3.08 -37.75
CA GLU A 251 -14.27 4.23 -37.61
C GLU A 251 -13.50 5.56 -37.65
N LYS A 252 -12.34 5.62 -36.99
CA LYS A 252 -11.44 6.80 -37.03
C LYS A 252 -10.93 7.05 -38.46
N LEU A 253 -10.54 5.99 -39.16
CA LEU A 253 -10.07 6.08 -40.56
C LEU A 253 -11.18 6.61 -41.47
N ARG A 254 -12.41 6.10 -41.33
CA ARG A 254 -13.59 6.56 -42.08
C ARG A 254 -13.82 8.07 -41.89
N LYS A 255 -13.85 8.54 -40.64
CA LYS A 255 -14.03 9.97 -40.32
C LYS A 255 -12.93 10.86 -40.91
N LEU A 256 -11.67 10.38 -40.85
CA LEU A 256 -10.55 11.14 -41.46
C LEU A 256 -10.66 11.20 -42.97
N GLN A 257 -11.12 10.13 -43.64
CA GLN A 257 -11.36 10.11 -45.09
C GLN A 257 -12.50 11.07 -45.50
N GLU A 258 -13.58 11.10 -44.71
CA GLU A 258 -14.68 12.07 -44.95
C GLU A 258 -14.19 13.52 -44.82
N THR A 259 -13.49 13.83 -43.73
CA THR A 259 -12.89 15.16 -43.53
C THR A 259 -11.91 15.52 -44.64
N LEU A 260 -11.08 14.59 -45.10
CA LEU A 260 -10.18 14.81 -46.22
C LEU A 260 -10.93 15.14 -47.51
N ASN A 261 -12.01 14.43 -47.81
CA ASN A 261 -12.82 14.69 -48.97
C ASN A 261 -13.48 16.08 -48.89
N GLU A 262 -14.06 16.45 -47.76
CA GLU A 262 -14.64 17.79 -47.53
C GLU A 262 -13.59 18.91 -47.73
N VAL A 263 -12.40 18.74 -47.20
CA VAL A 263 -11.30 19.71 -47.35
C VAL A 263 -10.87 19.80 -48.82
N ASN A 264 -10.78 18.68 -49.54
CA ASN A 264 -10.42 18.67 -50.96
C ASN A 264 -11.51 19.34 -51.83
N GLU A 265 -12.77 19.08 -51.56
CA GLU A 265 -13.89 19.75 -52.23
C GLU A 265 -13.88 21.27 -52.00
N ALA A 266 -13.65 21.70 -50.75
CA ALA A 266 -13.52 23.11 -50.40
C ALA A 266 -12.33 23.78 -51.11
N LEU A 267 -11.20 23.08 -51.23
CA LEU A 267 -10.01 23.58 -51.97
C LEU A 267 -10.25 23.70 -53.46
N ILE A 268 -11.03 22.78 -54.02
CA ILE A 268 -11.42 22.85 -55.44
C ILE A 268 -12.39 24.02 -55.67
N ALA A 269 -13.35 24.21 -54.75
CA ALA A 269 -14.33 25.30 -54.85
C ALA A 269 -13.69 26.68 -54.61
N ASN A 270 -12.62 26.78 -53.84
CA ASN A 270 -11.91 28.03 -53.52
C ASN A 270 -10.38 27.91 -53.63
N PRO A 271 -9.82 27.91 -54.84
CA PRO A 271 -8.37 27.72 -55.09
C PRO A 271 -7.47 28.78 -54.46
N LYS A 272 -8.00 29.95 -54.01
CA LYS A 272 -7.23 31.05 -53.38
C LYS A 272 -7.03 30.88 -51.89
N SER A 273 -7.56 29.81 -51.31
CA SER A 273 -7.43 29.45 -49.87
C SER A 273 -6.16 28.63 -49.56
N ARG A 274 -5.13 28.74 -50.37
CA ARG A 274 -3.84 28.09 -50.16
C ARG A 274 -2.94 28.90 -49.26
#